data_fef69195fb9c9f9b1be6f76be40ad643
#
_entry.id   fef69195fb9c9f9b1be6f76be40ad643
#
_cell.length_a   1.000
_cell.length_b   1.000
_cell.length_c   1.000
_cell.angle_alpha   90.00
_cell.angle_beta   90.00
_cell.angle_gamma   90.00
#
_symmetry.space_group_name_H-M   'P 1'
#
loop_
_entity.id
_entity.type
_entity.pdbx_description
1 polymer ?
#
loop_
_entity_poly.entity_id
_entity_poly.type
_entity_poly.pdbx_seq_one_letter_code
_entity_poly.pdbx_strand_id
1 'polypeptide(L)'
;MEYLEEALPALLAVALSQSDRHTVVDRQHLNQVLAELSLTLEGLTAQNAKREVGRLLGATVMISGSVVKQGQDLLITMRASDLETGIVTATAEARGPAGQLGRLVSDLYRRLAMDLGRRLPDLRADQIDEAPVSNLHFMRGLGYYYTARYNQSLAEFMQAAREERLTDISGLWLANSYLAQEQYDHAYLELSRLSRGASRNFRKAEIEAKMVACERHLSAEAVKIIREMAAPQASAKE
;
A
#
# COMPACT_ATOMS: atom_id res chain seq x y z
N MET A 1 -13.69 -0.61 11.80
CA MET A 1 -12.61 -1.64 11.89
C MET A 1 -12.41 -2.36 10.55
N GLU A 2 -13.44 -2.43 9.71
CA GLU A 2 -13.35 -3.01 8.35
C GLU A 2 -12.19 -2.44 7.50
N TYR A 3 -11.89 -1.14 7.65
CA TYR A 3 -10.77 -0.53 6.94
C TYR A 3 -9.41 -1.20 7.21
N LEU A 4 -9.22 -1.86 8.36
CA LEU A 4 -7.95 -2.55 8.67
C LEU A 4 -7.76 -3.82 7.84
N GLU A 5 -8.83 -4.48 7.44
CA GLU A 5 -8.78 -5.68 6.61
C GLU A 5 -8.16 -5.38 5.23
N GLU A 6 -8.38 -4.17 4.73
CA GLU A 6 -7.82 -3.70 3.46
C GLU A 6 -6.50 -2.94 3.64
N ALA A 7 -6.40 -2.11 4.69
CA ALA A 7 -5.25 -1.25 4.89
C ALA A 7 -3.98 -2.01 5.31
N LEU A 8 -4.10 -3.05 6.14
CA LEU A 8 -2.94 -3.80 6.61
C LEU A 8 -2.23 -4.57 5.48
N PRO A 9 -2.93 -5.31 4.60
CA PRO A 9 -2.28 -5.91 3.43
C PRO A 9 -1.60 -4.87 2.52
N ALA A 10 -2.22 -3.70 2.33
CA ALA A 10 -1.67 -2.63 1.52
C ALA A 10 -0.34 -2.08 2.10
N LEU A 11 -0.30 -1.84 3.41
CA LEU A 11 0.92 -1.42 4.09
C LEU A 11 2.04 -2.44 3.97
N LEU A 12 1.69 -3.71 4.10
CA LEU A 12 2.66 -4.81 3.94
C LEU A 12 3.19 -4.86 2.51
N ALA A 13 2.32 -4.73 1.51
CA ALA A 13 2.73 -4.66 0.11
C ALA A 13 3.72 -3.51 -0.12
N VAL A 14 3.43 -2.32 0.44
CA VAL A 14 4.34 -1.17 0.38
C VAL A 14 5.69 -1.47 1.05
N ALA A 15 5.69 -2.05 2.24
CA ALA A 15 6.93 -2.39 2.96
C ALA A 15 7.75 -3.45 2.21
N LEU A 16 7.10 -4.47 1.69
CA LEU A 16 7.75 -5.55 0.93
C LEU A 16 8.30 -5.07 -0.42
N SER A 17 7.62 -4.12 -1.09
CA SER A 17 8.06 -3.57 -2.38
C SER A 17 9.29 -2.67 -2.31
N GLN A 18 9.81 -2.37 -1.11
CA GLN A 18 11.06 -1.63 -0.94
C GLN A 18 12.31 -2.48 -1.25
N SER A 19 12.15 -3.78 -1.43
CA SER A 19 13.24 -4.69 -1.83
C SER A 19 13.21 -4.90 -3.34
N ASP A 20 14.32 -4.66 -4.02
CA ASP A 20 14.46 -4.86 -5.48
C ASP A 20 14.45 -6.36 -5.88
N ARG A 21 14.54 -7.27 -4.91
CA ARG A 21 14.61 -8.72 -5.17
C ARG A 21 13.27 -9.44 -5.08
N HIS A 22 12.23 -8.74 -4.63
CA HIS A 22 10.91 -9.32 -4.48
C HIS A 22 9.89 -8.55 -5.33
N THR A 23 9.17 -9.27 -6.15
CA THR A 23 8.00 -8.72 -6.84
C THR A 23 6.78 -8.92 -5.96
N VAL A 24 6.17 -7.82 -5.55
CA VAL A 24 4.95 -7.84 -4.76
C VAL A 24 3.75 -7.74 -5.69
N VAL A 25 2.87 -8.72 -5.62
CA VAL A 25 1.56 -8.66 -6.26
C VAL A 25 0.61 -7.98 -5.28
N ASP A 26 0.11 -6.81 -5.64
CA ASP A 26 -0.82 -6.09 -4.80
C ASP A 26 -2.22 -6.74 -4.80
N ARG A 27 -3.04 -6.34 -3.81
CA ARG A 27 -4.37 -6.92 -3.63
C ARG A 27 -5.34 -6.56 -4.77
N GLN A 28 -5.18 -5.41 -5.41
CA GLN A 28 -6.05 -5.03 -6.53
C GLN A 28 -5.82 -5.96 -7.72
N HIS A 29 -4.55 -6.21 -8.06
CA HIS A 29 -4.21 -7.15 -9.12
C HIS A 29 -4.65 -8.58 -8.77
N LEU A 30 -4.44 -9.00 -7.52
CA LEU A 30 -4.94 -10.28 -7.03
C LEU A 30 -6.48 -10.39 -7.18
N ASN A 31 -7.23 -9.36 -6.78
CA ASN A 31 -8.69 -9.36 -6.88
C ASN A 31 -9.17 -9.38 -8.33
N GLN A 32 -8.49 -8.70 -9.27
CA GLN A 32 -8.79 -8.76 -10.70
C GLN A 32 -8.61 -10.18 -11.23
N VAL A 33 -7.47 -10.81 -10.95
CA VAL A 33 -7.21 -12.19 -11.37
C VAL A 33 -8.21 -13.16 -10.74
N LEU A 34 -8.56 -13.00 -9.47
CA LEU A 34 -9.59 -13.81 -8.81
C LEU A 34 -10.98 -13.64 -9.45
N ALA A 35 -11.35 -12.43 -9.82
CA ALA A 35 -12.61 -12.14 -10.50
C ALA A 35 -12.67 -12.82 -11.88
N GLU A 36 -11.58 -12.76 -12.65
CA GLU A 36 -11.47 -13.44 -13.95
C GLU A 36 -11.49 -14.96 -13.81
N LEU A 37 -10.90 -15.50 -12.74
CA LEU A 37 -10.83 -16.93 -12.47
C LEU A 37 -12.06 -17.49 -11.77
N SER A 38 -12.94 -16.68 -11.22
CA SER A 38 -14.10 -17.13 -10.42
C SER A 38 -14.93 -18.18 -11.15
N LEU A 39 -15.06 -18.09 -12.48
CA LEU A 39 -15.77 -19.06 -13.33
C LEU A 39 -14.97 -20.36 -13.55
N THR A 40 -13.64 -20.32 -13.44
CA THR A 40 -12.76 -21.49 -13.68
C THR A 40 -12.39 -22.24 -12.40
N LEU A 41 -12.58 -21.59 -11.23
CA LEU A 41 -12.28 -22.18 -9.91
C LEU A 41 -13.45 -22.98 -9.32
N GLU A 42 -14.62 -23.00 -10.00
CA GLU A 42 -15.77 -23.81 -9.59
C GLU A 42 -15.38 -25.29 -9.57
N GLY A 43 -15.52 -25.91 -8.40
CA GLY A 43 -15.18 -27.33 -8.18
C GLY A 43 -13.76 -27.59 -7.66
N LEU A 44 -12.90 -26.57 -7.52
CA LEU A 44 -11.60 -26.72 -6.90
C LEU A 44 -11.66 -26.58 -5.38
N THR A 45 -10.81 -27.35 -4.68
CA THR A 45 -10.60 -27.12 -3.25
C THR A 45 -9.93 -25.77 -3.03
N ALA A 46 -10.14 -25.15 -1.86
CA ALA A 46 -9.51 -23.85 -1.51
C ALA A 46 -7.97 -23.88 -1.67
N GLN A 47 -7.33 -25.03 -1.45
CA GLN A 47 -5.88 -25.18 -1.61
C GLN A 47 -5.46 -25.22 -3.08
N ASN A 48 -6.22 -25.91 -3.93
CA ASN A 48 -5.95 -25.97 -5.37
C ASN A 48 -6.20 -24.61 -6.03
N ALA A 49 -7.24 -23.89 -5.60
CA ALA A 49 -7.50 -22.51 -6.03
C ALA A 49 -6.33 -21.57 -5.71
N LYS A 50 -5.79 -21.65 -4.48
CA LYS A 50 -4.60 -20.86 -4.09
C LYS A 50 -3.36 -21.17 -4.93
N ARG A 51 -3.12 -22.44 -5.25
CA ARG A 51 -2.01 -22.85 -6.13
C ARG A 51 -2.17 -22.32 -7.54
N GLU A 52 -3.37 -22.42 -8.11
CA GLU A 52 -3.63 -21.92 -9.46
C GLU A 52 -3.46 -20.41 -9.56
N VAL A 53 -3.97 -19.65 -8.59
CA VAL A 53 -3.75 -18.21 -8.49
C VAL A 53 -2.24 -17.89 -8.35
N GLY A 54 -1.51 -18.62 -7.51
CA GLY A 54 -0.06 -18.47 -7.37
C GLY A 54 0.67 -18.70 -8.68
N ARG A 55 0.32 -19.73 -9.41
CA ARG A 55 0.92 -20.07 -10.72
C ARG A 55 0.69 -18.94 -11.74
N LEU A 56 -0.52 -18.41 -11.83
CA LEU A 56 -0.87 -17.36 -12.79
C LEU A 56 -0.18 -16.03 -12.48
N LEU A 57 -0.02 -15.71 -11.20
CA LEU A 57 0.66 -14.51 -10.75
C LEU A 57 2.19 -14.66 -10.67
N GLY A 58 2.74 -15.87 -10.87
CA GLY A 58 4.15 -16.16 -10.60
C GLY A 58 4.53 -15.99 -9.12
N ALA A 59 3.55 -15.99 -8.21
CA ALA A 59 3.78 -15.83 -6.78
C ALA A 59 4.18 -17.15 -6.12
N THR A 60 5.18 -17.11 -5.25
CA THR A 60 5.68 -18.27 -4.50
C THR A 60 5.23 -18.28 -3.05
N VAL A 61 4.95 -17.10 -2.48
CA VAL A 61 4.53 -16.94 -1.09
C VAL A 61 3.24 -16.12 -1.02
N MET A 62 2.28 -16.60 -0.23
CA MET A 62 1.07 -15.86 0.11
C MET A 62 1.13 -15.42 1.57
N ILE A 63 0.93 -14.12 1.81
CA ILE A 63 0.72 -13.59 3.16
C ILE A 63 -0.76 -13.36 3.38
N SER A 64 -1.30 -13.90 4.45
CA SER A 64 -2.69 -13.74 4.87
C SER A 64 -2.76 -13.41 6.37
N GLY A 65 -3.86 -12.83 6.81
CA GLY A 65 -4.01 -12.48 8.22
C GLY A 65 -5.44 -12.24 8.64
N SER A 66 -5.61 -11.94 9.91
CA SER A 66 -6.89 -11.54 10.49
C SER A 66 -6.70 -10.48 11.56
N VAL A 67 -7.72 -9.64 11.74
CA VAL A 67 -7.79 -8.64 12.81
C VAL A 67 -9.07 -8.88 13.59
N VAL A 68 -8.94 -9.14 14.87
CA VAL A 68 -10.06 -9.36 15.76
C VAL A 68 -10.03 -8.35 16.91
N LYS A 69 -11.14 -7.64 17.13
CA LYS A 69 -11.28 -6.75 18.28
C LYS A 69 -11.80 -7.55 19.48
N GLN A 70 -11.06 -7.47 20.58
CA GLN A 70 -11.42 -8.10 21.86
C GLN A 70 -11.45 -7.02 22.95
N GLY A 71 -12.62 -6.46 23.20
CA GLY A 71 -12.76 -5.32 24.13
C GLY A 71 -12.04 -4.07 23.60
N GLN A 72 -11.03 -3.60 24.33
CA GLN A 72 -10.17 -2.47 23.94
C GLN A 72 -8.94 -2.92 23.14
N ASP A 73 -8.67 -4.21 23.10
CA ASP A 73 -7.51 -4.77 22.43
C ASP A 73 -7.82 -5.21 21.01
N LEU A 74 -6.77 -5.22 20.19
CA LEU A 74 -6.72 -5.89 18.90
C LEU A 74 -5.87 -7.15 19.03
N LEU A 75 -6.34 -8.21 18.40
CA LEU A 75 -5.57 -9.40 18.09
C LEU A 75 -5.35 -9.42 16.59
N ILE A 76 -4.10 -9.32 16.17
CA ILE A 76 -3.71 -9.35 14.75
C ILE A 76 -2.87 -10.59 14.53
N THR A 77 -3.25 -11.40 13.56
CA THR A 77 -2.47 -12.58 13.17
C THR A 77 -2.04 -12.45 11.71
N MET A 78 -0.83 -12.91 11.40
CA MET A 78 -0.32 -13.01 10.04
C MET A 78 0.32 -14.38 9.82
N ARG A 79 0.15 -14.92 8.60
CA ARG A 79 0.71 -16.19 8.18
C ARG A 79 1.30 -16.06 6.79
N ALA A 80 2.48 -16.60 6.59
CA ALA A 80 3.05 -16.80 5.27
C ALA A 80 2.93 -18.28 4.90
N SER A 81 2.43 -18.55 3.71
CA SER A 81 2.28 -19.90 3.17
C SER A 81 3.02 -19.99 1.85
N ASP A 82 3.71 -21.08 1.66
CA ASP A 82 4.28 -21.47 0.38
C ASP A 82 3.13 -21.91 -0.54
N LEU A 83 3.03 -21.31 -1.72
CA LEU A 83 1.90 -21.54 -2.63
C LEU A 83 2.02 -22.86 -3.38
N GLU A 84 3.23 -23.39 -3.57
CA GLU A 84 3.43 -24.65 -4.24
C GLU A 84 3.05 -25.83 -3.33
N THR A 85 3.51 -25.81 -2.10
CA THR A 85 3.28 -26.90 -1.13
C THR A 85 2.01 -26.71 -0.30
N GLY A 86 1.56 -25.46 -0.13
CA GLY A 86 0.47 -25.08 0.77
C GLY A 86 0.87 -25.08 2.26
N ILE A 87 2.16 -25.25 2.55
CA ILE A 87 2.66 -25.28 3.94
C ILE A 87 2.78 -23.86 4.50
N VAL A 88 2.30 -23.67 5.72
CA VAL A 88 2.54 -22.43 6.47
C VAL A 88 3.99 -22.40 6.90
N THR A 89 4.73 -21.39 6.46
CA THR A 89 6.19 -21.26 6.66
C THR A 89 6.57 -20.27 7.74
N ALA A 90 5.66 -19.34 8.06
CA ALA A 90 5.82 -18.41 9.15
C ALA A 90 4.45 -17.99 9.70
N THR A 91 4.40 -17.71 11.00
CA THR A 91 3.20 -17.19 11.66
C THR A 91 3.63 -16.17 12.72
N ALA A 92 2.99 -15.00 12.71
CA ALA A 92 3.20 -13.99 13.71
C ALA A 92 1.86 -13.54 14.31
N GLU A 93 1.86 -13.22 15.60
CA GLU A 93 0.71 -12.72 16.33
C GLU A 93 1.13 -11.53 17.20
N ALA A 94 0.28 -10.50 17.23
CA ALA A 94 0.42 -9.37 18.14
C ALA A 94 -0.92 -9.04 18.77
N ARG A 95 -0.90 -8.74 20.08
CA ARG A 95 -2.08 -8.33 20.85
C ARG A 95 -1.78 -7.08 21.66
N GLY A 96 -2.71 -6.16 21.69
CA GLY A 96 -2.61 -4.96 22.51
C GLY A 96 -3.67 -3.92 22.20
N PRO A 97 -3.64 -2.76 22.88
CA PRO A 97 -4.62 -1.70 22.71
C PRO A 97 -4.70 -1.18 21.28
N ALA A 98 -5.91 -0.92 20.79
CA ALA A 98 -6.15 -0.38 19.45
C ALA A 98 -5.40 0.94 19.19
N GLY A 99 -5.19 1.77 20.22
CA GLY A 99 -4.40 3.00 20.13
C GLY A 99 -2.90 2.78 19.89
N GLN A 100 -2.39 1.54 19.95
CA GLN A 100 -1.01 1.18 19.67
C GLN A 100 -0.87 0.39 18.36
N LEU A 101 -1.80 0.56 17.43
CA LEU A 101 -1.85 -0.18 16.17
C LEU A 101 -0.49 -0.17 15.42
N GLY A 102 0.15 1.00 15.32
CA GLY A 102 1.44 1.14 14.64
C GLY A 102 2.51 0.21 15.23
N ARG A 103 2.64 0.20 16.55
CA ARG A 103 3.57 -0.68 17.26
C ARG A 103 3.24 -2.16 17.06
N LEU A 104 1.95 -2.52 17.17
CA LEU A 104 1.51 -3.91 16.98
C LEU A 104 1.84 -4.42 15.58
N VAL A 105 1.61 -3.61 14.55
CA VAL A 105 1.91 -3.96 13.15
C VAL A 105 3.41 -4.03 12.91
N SER A 106 4.19 -3.10 13.45
CA SER A 106 5.65 -3.10 13.34
C SER A 106 6.27 -4.32 14.01
N ASP A 107 5.82 -4.68 15.22
CA ASP A 107 6.27 -5.88 15.92
C ASP A 107 5.89 -7.17 15.18
N LEU A 108 4.68 -7.21 14.63
CA LEU A 108 4.18 -8.33 13.84
C LEU A 108 5.01 -8.53 12.57
N TYR A 109 5.24 -7.45 11.82
CA TYR A 109 6.06 -7.47 10.62
C TYR A 109 7.49 -7.93 10.91
N ARG A 110 8.10 -7.41 11.98
CA ARG A 110 9.46 -7.78 12.39
C ARG A 110 9.57 -9.28 12.65
N ARG A 111 8.61 -9.86 13.38
CA ARG A 111 8.58 -11.32 13.63
C ARG A 111 8.43 -12.10 12.33
N LEU A 112 7.47 -11.69 11.47
CA LEU A 112 7.27 -12.34 10.19
C LEU A 112 8.51 -12.25 9.29
N ALA A 113 9.18 -11.10 9.25
CA ALA A 113 10.40 -10.89 8.48
C ALA A 113 11.56 -11.77 8.98
N MET A 114 11.71 -11.94 10.30
CA MET A 114 12.73 -12.82 10.87
C MET A 114 12.50 -14.28 10.47
N ASP A 115 11.26 -14.77 10.52
CA ASP A 115 10.93 -16.14 10.15
C ASP A 115 11.05 -16.38 8.65
N LEU A 116 10.65 -15.40 7.83
CA LEU A 116 10.78 -15.45 6.37
C LEU A 116 12.18 -15.18 5.85
N GLY A 117 13.04 -14.55 6.64
CA GLY A 117 14.39 -14.11 6.21
C GLY A 117 15.27 -15.23 5.66
N ARG A 118 14.98 -16.49 5.97
CA ARG A 118 15.66 -17.65 5.36
C ARG A 118 15.26 -17.88 3.90
N ARG A 119 14.04 -17.48 3.52
CA ARG A 119 13.47 -17.64 2.17
C ARG A 119 13.52 -16.34 1.38
N LEU A 120 13.41 -15.22 2.10
CA LEU A 120 13.42 -13.87 1.58
C LEU A 120 14.56 -13.07 2.27
N PRO A 121 15.84 -13.33 1.90
CA PRO A 121 17.01 -12.83 2.64
C PRO A 121 17.13 -11.30 2.70
N ASP A 122 16.47 -10.59 1.81
CA ASP A 122 16.48 -9.13 1.77
C ASP A 122 15.29 -8.48 2.49
N LEU A 123 14.45 -9.29 3.14
CA LEU A 123 13.34 -8.78 3.92
C LEU A 123 13.87 -8.16 5.22
N ARG A 124 13.84 -6.86 5.30
CA ARG A 124 14.36 -6.12 6.46
C ARG A 124 13.25 -5.92 7.48
N ALA A 125 13.57 -6.21 8.73
CA ALA A 125 12.63 -6.11 9.85
C ALA A 125 12.22 -4.67 10.22
N ASP A 126 12.95 -3.66 9.72
CA ASP A 126 12.78 -2.23 10.01
C ASP A 126 12.09 -1.44 8.88
N GLN A 127 11.46 -2.12 7.91
CA GLN A 127 10.86 -1.49 6.74
C GLN A 127 9.47 -0.86 6.97
N ILE A 128 8.79 -1.18 8.06
CA ILE A 128 7.51 -0.54 8.38
C ILE A 128 7.75 0.75 9.16
N ASP A 129 7.37 1.86 8.56
CA ASP A 129 7.23 3.13 9.25
C ASP A 129 5.96 3.10 10.12
N GLU A 130 6.12 3.33 11.42
CA GLU A 130 5.01 3.33 12.38
C GLU A 130 4.11 4.56 12.24
N ALA A 131 4.60 5.67 11.68
CA ALA A 131 3.84 6.91 11.61
C ALA A 131 2.58 6.77 10.74
N PRO A 132 2.64 6.26 9.50
CA PRO A 132 1.44 6.03 8.70
C PRO A 132 0.46 5.04 9.35
N VAL A 133 0.98 3.97 9.95
CA VAL A 133 0.15 2.93 10.59
C VAL A 133 -0.57 3.45 11.82
N SER A 134 0.05 4.38 12.54
CA SER A 134 -0.53 5.00 13.75
C SER A 134 -1.53 6.11 13.41
N ASN A 135 -1.54 6.63 12.19
CA ASN A 135 -2.46 7.68 11.78
C ASN A 135 -3.78 7.09 11.28
N LEU A 136 -4.87 7.40 11.99
CA LEU A 136 -6.20 6.87 11.69
C LEU A 136 -6.71 7.30 10.29
N HIS A 137 -6.44 8.54 9.89
CA HIS A 137 -6.85 9.06 8.58
C HIS A 137 -6.10 8.35 7.46
N PHE A 138 -4.78 8.15 7.61
CA PHE A 138 -4.00 7.41 6.63
C PHE A 138 -4.53 5.98 6.44
N MET A 139 -4.78 5.28 7.54
CA MET A 139 -5.30 3.91 7.52
C MET A 139 -6.70 3.81 6.92
N ARG A 140 -7.59 4.76 7.21
CA ARG A 140 -8.91 4.83 6.57
C ARG A 140 -8.80 5.14 5.09
N GLY A 141 -7.91 6.06 4.72
CA GLY A 141 -7.61 6.39 3.33
C GLY A 141 -7.24 5.16 2.52
N LEU A 142 -6.34 4.31 3.04
CA LEU A 142 -5.98 3.03 2.43
C LEU A 142 -7.19 2.09 2.31
N GLY A 143 -7.96 1.92 3.39
CA GLY A 143 -9.16 1.07 3.37
C GLY A 143 -10.17 1.52 2.31
N TYR A 144 -10.42 2.83 2.19
CA TYR A 144 -11.30 3.37 1.16
C TYR A 144 -10.73 3.21 -0.25
N TYR A 145 -9.42 3.40 -0.43
CA TYR A 145 -8.75 3.21 -1.72
C TYR A 145 -8.95 1.78 -2.24
N TYR A 146 -8.65 0.79 -1.42
CA TYR A 146 -8.75 -0.63 -1.81
C TYR A 146 -10.19 -1.17 -1.93
N THR A 147 -11.18 -0.41 -1.45
CA THR A 147 -12.60 -0.66 -1.69
C THR A 147 -13.20 0.22 -2.80
N ALA A 148 -12.36 0.84 -3.63
CA ALA A 148 -12.73 1.73 -4.73
C ALA A 148 -13.58 2.96 -4.33
N ARG A 149 -13.53 3.35 -3.06
CA ARG A 149 -14.21 4.55 -2.54
C ARG A 149 -13.27 5.76 -2.61
N TYR A 150 -12.83 6.11 -3.81
CA TYR A 150 -11.73 7.05 -4.00
C TYR A 150 -11.99 8.45 -3.47
N ASN A 151 -13.22 8.98 -3.53
CA ASN A 151 -13.55 10.28 -2.95
C ASN A 151 -13.37 10.32 -1.43
N GLN A 152 -13.75 9.24 -0.74
CA GLN A 152 -13.53 9.11 0.70
C GLN A 152 -12.04 8.93 1.01
N SER A 153 -11.34 8.16 0.18
CA SER A 153 -9.89 7.99 0.25
C SER A 153 -9.16 9.34 0.15
N LEU A 154 -9.50 10.18 -0.84
CA LEU A 154 -8.96 11.53 -1.01
C LEU A 154 -9.15 12.37 0.25
N ALA A 155 -10.36 12.42 0.80
CA ALA A 155 -10.66 13.20 1.99
C ALA A 155 -9.81 12.76 3.19
N GLU A 156 -9.63 11.48 3.39
CA GLU A 156 -8.85 10.94 4.49
C GLU A 156 -7.34 11.17 4.29
N PHE A 157 -6.80 11.00 3.09
CA PHE A 157 -5.39 11.30 2.83
C PHE A 157 -5.07 12.80 2.92
N MET A 158 -6.01 13.68 2.54
CA MET A 158 -5.87 15.12 2.76
C MET A 158 -5.78 15.48 4.26
N GLN A 159 -6.51 14.77 5.12
CA GLN A 159 -6.38 14.95 6.57
C GLN A 159 -5.04 14.39 7.09
N ALA A 160 -4.63 13.22 6.62
CA ALA A 160 -3.35 12.63 7.00
C ALA A 160 -2.15 13.52 6.59
N ALA A 161 -2.22 14.16 5.42
CA ALA A 161 -1.17 15.03 4.92
C ALA A 161 -0.93 16.31 5.75
N ARG A 162 -1.83 16.63 6.69
CA ARG A 162 -1.64 17.74 7.64
C ARG A 162 -0.56 17.45 8.69
N GLU A 163 -0.28 16.19 8.91
CA GLU A 163 0.84 15.74 9.73
C GLU A 163 2.12 15.75 8.89
N GLU A 164 3.10 16.56 9.26
CA GLU A 164 4.33 16.80 8.46
C GLU A 164 5.03 15.49 8.06
N ARG A 165 5.09 14.53 8.98
CA ARG A 165 5.72 13.22 8.72
C ARG A 165 5.01 12.39 7.64
N LEU A 166 3.74 12.69 7.38
CA LEU A 166 2.91 11.93 6.44
C LEU A 166 2.68 12.65 5.12
N THR A 167 3.21 13.86 4.97
CA THR A 167 2.93 14.70 3.79
C THR A 167 3.30 14.00 2.49
N ASP A 168 4.50 13.45 2.38
CA ASP A 168 4.98 12.80 1.15
C ASP A 168 4.21 11.50 0.86
N ILE A 169 4.04 10.64 1.85
CA ILE A 169 3.33 9.37 1.65
C ILE A 169 1.84 9.58 1.37
N SER A 170 1.21 10.54 2.05
CA SER A 170 -0.20 10.89 1.80
C SER A 170 -0.38 11.54 0.43
N GLY A 171 0.55 12.39 0.00
CA GLY A 171 0.57 12.99 -1.34
C GLY A 171 0.65 11.93 -2.44
N LEU A 172 1.46 10.89 -2.25
CA LEU A 172 1.53 9.76 -3.19
C LEU A 172 0.19 9.01 -3.26
N TRP A 173 -0.46 8.78 -2.14
CA TRP A 173 -1.76 8.11 -2.12
C TRP A 173 -2.91 9.01 -2.63
N LEU A 174 -2.81 10.33 -2.47
CA LEU A 174 -3.68 11.29 -3.16
C LEU A 174 -3.55 11.15 -4.68
N ALA A 175 -2.31 11.15 -5.18
CA ALA A 175 -2.06 10.95 -6.61
C ALA A 175 -2.59 9.60 -7.11
N ASN A 176 -2.40 8.51 -6.36
CA ASN A 176 -2.96 7.20 -6.70
C ASN A 176 -4.49 7.22 -6.75
N SER A 177 -5.15 7.91 -5.80
CA SER A 177 -6.60 8.03 -5.76
C SER A 177 -7.16 8.85 -6.92
N TYR A 178 -6.44 9.88 -7.38
CA TYR A 178 -6.77 10.63 -8.59
C TYR A 178 -6.57 9.80 -9.85
N LEU A 179 -5.45 9.05 -9.94
CA LEU A 179 -5.19 8.14 -11.08
C LEU A 179 -6.28 7.08 -11.22
N ALA A 180 -6.73 6.50 -10.10
CA ALA A 180 -7.80 5.51 -10.10
C ALA A 180 -9.16 6.07 -10.56
N GLN A 181 -9.32 7.39 -10.58
CA GLN A 181 -10.49 8.11 -11.10
C GLN A 181 -10.23 8.76 -12.46
N GLU A 182 -9.11 8.46 -13.10
CA GLU A 182 -8.68 9.05 -14.38
C GLU A 182 -8.55 10.59 -14.34
N GLN A 183 -8.37 11.17 -13.13
CA GLN A 183 -8.17 12.60 -12.93
C GLN A 183 -6.66 12.93 -13.08
N TYR A 184 -6.16 12.82 -14.29
CA TYR A 184 -4.73 12.88 -14.60
C TYR A 184 -4.10 14.23 -14.28
N ASP A 185 -4.83 15.34 -14.39
CA ASP A 185 -4.39 16.69 -14.05
C ASP A 185 -4.11 16.86 -12.55
N HIS A 186 -5.02 16.41 -11.70
CA HIS A 186 -4.85 16.41 -10.25
C HIS A 186 -3.74 15.46 -9.81
N ALA A 187 -3.70 14.27 -10.38
CA ALA A 187 -2.63 13.30 -10.11
C ALA A 187 -1.26 13.88 -10.47
N TYR A 188 -1.14 14.49 -11.65
CA TYR A 188 0.10 15.10 -12.11
C TYR A 188 0.54 16.26 -11.22
N LEU A 189 -0.40 17.08 -10.72
CA LEU A 189 -0.12 18.17 -9.79
C LEU A 189 0.50 17.64 -8.48
N GLU A 190 -0.11 16.63 -7.85
CA GLU A 190 0.42 16.05 -6.62
C GLU A 190 1.79 15.38 -6.84
N LEU A 191 1.96 14.61 -7.91
CA LEU A 191 3.23 14.01 -8.27
C LEU A 191 4.32 15.06 -8.54
N SER A 192 3.97 16.17 -9.21
CA SER A 192 4.88 17.29 -9.45
C SER A 192 5.32 17.98 -8.17
N ARG A 193 4.44 18.12 -7.19
CA ARG A 193 4.77 18.64 -5.85
C ARG A 193 5.75 17.71 -5.13
N LEU A 194 5.48 16.41 -5.13
CA LEU A 194 6.35 15.40 -4.52
C LEU A 194 7.74 15.38 -5.15
N SER A 195 7.83 15.44 -6.48
CA SER A 195 9.11 15.42 -7.21
C SER A 195 10.02 16.61 -6.88
N ARG A 196 9.43 17.70 -6.42
CA ARG A 196 10.14 18.97 -6.06
C ARG A 196 10.30 19.16 -4.57
N GLY A 197 9.62 18.36 -3.76
CA GLY A 197 9.61 18.47 -2.30
C GLY A 197 10.96 18.21 -1.64
N ALA A 198 11.01 18.39 -0.31
CA ALA A 198 12.21 18.22 0.49
C ALA A 198 12.77 16.79 0.42
N SER A 199 11.92 15.80 0.26
CA SER A 199 12.27 14.37 0.15
C SER A 199 12.47 13.95 -1.31
N ARG A 200 13.33 14.64 -2.05
CA ARG A 200 13.56 14.41 -3.50
C ARG A 200 13.79 12.96 -3.92
N ASN A 201 14.24 12.12 -3.01
CA ASN A 201 14.51 10.69 -3.28
C ASN A 201 13.35 9.79 -2.86
N PHE A 202 12.29 10.35 -2.25
CA PHE A 202 11.14 9.58 -1.85
C PHE A 202 10.48 8.96 -3.08
N ARG A 203 10.60 7.64 -3.21
CA ARG A 203 10.00 6.84 -4.30
C ARG A 203 10.15 7.47 -5.69
N LYS A 204 11.29 8.07 -5.97
CA LYS A 204 11.55 8.89 -7.16
C LYS A 204 11.17 8.17 -8.45
N ALA A 205 11.62 6.94 -8.65
CA ALA A 205 11.34 6.16 -9.85
C ALA A 205 9.83 5.89 -10.04
N GLU A 206 9.11 5.61 -8.95
CA GLU A 206 7.67 5.41 -8.98
C GLU A 206 6.92 6.70 -9.36
N ILE A 207 7.31 7.83 -8.74
CA ILE A 207 6.71 9.14 -9.02
C ILE A 207 6.93 9.53 -10.48
N GLU A 208 8.16 9.39 -10.99
CA GLU A 208 8.50 9.68 -12.38
C GLU A 208 7.71 8.81 -13.36
N ALA A 209 7.61 7.51 -13.11
CA ALA A 209 6.83 6.60 -13.94
C ALA A 209 5.34 6.98 -13.98
N LYS A 210 4.75 7.36 -12.84
CA LYS A 210 3.36 7.82 -12.76
C LYS A 210 3.16 9.17 -13.46
N MET A 211 4.12 10.08 -13.37
CA MET A 211 4.08 11.36 -14.12
C MET A 211 4.06 11.12 -15.62
N VAL A 212 4.94 10.25 -16.13
CA VAL A 212 4.95 9.86 -17.56
C VAL A 212 3.61 9.22 -17.97
N ALA A 213 3.00 8.42 -17.11
CA ALA A 213 1.68 7.85 -17.38
C ALA A 213 0.60 8.94 -17.52
N CYS A 214 0.59 9.95 -16.62
CA CYS A 214 -0.33 11.09 -16.71
C CYS A 214 -0.11 11.91 -17.99
N GLU A 215 1.12 12.17 -18.40
CA GLU A 215 1.47 12.97 -19.58
C GLU A 215 0.89 12.41 -20.89
N ARG A 216 0.61 11.10 -20.95
CA ARG A 216 -0.05 10.47 -22.10
C ARG A 216 -1.51 10.89 -22.27
N HIS A 217 -2.12 11.41 -21.23
CA HIS A 217 -3.52 11.85 -21.19
C HIS A 217 -3.67 13.37 -21.11
N LEU A 218 -2.58 14.12 -21.02
CA LEU A 218 -2.57 15.57 -20.88
C LEU A 218 -1.98 16.23 -22.12
N SER A 219 -2.44 17.43 -22.46
CA SER A 219 -1.79 18.27 -23.48
C SER A 219 -0.46 18.82 -22.96
N ALA A 220 0.47 19.13 -23.86
CA ALA A 220 1.75 19.73 -23.49
C ALA A 220 1.57 21.07 -22.75
N GLU A 221 0.53 21.84 -23.11
CA GLU A 221 0.16 23.09 -22.43
C GLU A 221 -0.32 22.84 -21.01
N ALA A 222 -1.21 21.85 -20.79
CA ALA A 222 -1.67 21.46 -19.46
C ALA A 222 -0.51 21.02 -18.56
N VAL A 223 0.39 20.20 -19.06
CA VAL A 223 1.61 19.76 -18.35
C VAL A 223 2.46 20.97 -17.92
N LYS A 224 2.64 21.96 -18.81
CA LYS A 224 3.40 23.17 -18.50
C LYS A 224 2.73 23.98 -17.37
N ILE A 225 1.44 24.25 -17.48
CA ILE A 225 0.66 25.00 -16.49
C ILE A 225 0.72 24.30 -15.12
N ILE A 226 0.47 22.99 -15.09
CA ILE A 226 0.48 22.22 -13.83
C ILE A 226 1.88 22.25 -13.19
N ARG A 227 2.94 22.14 -13.99
CA ARG A 227 4.32 22.28 -13.48
C ARG A 227 4.59 23.64 -12.88
N GLU A 228 4.07 24.71 -13.47
CA GLU A 228 4.17 26.07 -12.91
C GLU A 228 3.40 26.20 -11.57
N MET A 229 2.19 25.65 -11.51
CA MET A 229 1.37 25.62 -10.29
C MET A 229 2.03 24.81 -9.14
N ALA A 230 2.75 23.74 -9.48
CA ALA A 230 3.47 22.92 -8.50
C ALA A 230 4.78 23.56 -8.02
N ALA A 231 5.23 24.66 -8.63
CA ALA A 231 6.42 25.37 -8.16
C ALA A 231 6.17 25.93 -6.75
N PRO A 232 7.13 25.80 -5.84
CA PRO A 232 7.02 26.44 -4.52
C PRO A 232 6.82 27.93 -4.75
N GLN A 233 5.73 28.48 -4.22
CA GLN A 233 5.55 29.92 -4.20
C GLN A 233 6.75 30.49 -3.47
N ALA A 234 7.52 31.34 -4.14
CA ALA A 234 8.60 32.07 -3.50
C ALA A 234 7.96 32.76 -2.31
N SER A 235 8.34 32.37 -1.10
CA SER A 235 7.87 33.02 0.11
C SER A 235 8.21 34.51 -0.05
N ALA A 236 7.19 35.34 -0.21
CA ALA A 236 7.33 36.77 -0.07
C ALA A 236 7.89 36.98 1.33
N LYS A 237 9.19 37.22 1.39
CA LYS A 237 9.84 37.78 2.57
C LYS A 237 9.51 39.28 2.52
N GLU A 238 8.53 39.67 3.28
CA GLU A 238 8.49 41.01 3.87
C GLU A 238 8.93 40.96 5.33
#